data_c0f05fc98e627b1132063821ca5d6729
#
_entry.id   c0f05fc98e627b1132063821ca5d6729
#
_cell.length_a   1.000
_cell.length_b   1.000
_cell.length_c   1.000
_cell.angle_alpha   90.00
_cell.angle_beta   90.00
_cell.angle_gamma   90.00
#
_symmetry.space_group_name_H-M   'P 1'
#
loop_
_entity.id
_entity.type
_entity.pdbx_description
1 polymer ?
#
loop_
_entity_poly.entity_id
_entity_poly.type
_entity_poly.pdbx_seq_one_letter_code
_entity_poly.pdbx_strand_id
1 'polypeptide(L)'
;MAKKASRSRKKTKGESAKTEKLGRKEYEKELARLHVELVKLQQWVVHKGLKVCVVFEGRDGAGKGGTIKAITARVSPRIFRVVALPAPTEQEKSQMYLQRYVKHFPSAGEIRLFDRSWYNRAGVERVMGFCTEDEAEHFLDSVPLVERAMVDSGIILLKYWLEV
;
A
#
# COMPACT_ATOMS: atom_id res chain seq x y z
N MET A 1 18.74 57.42 12.19
CA MET A 1 19.61 56.54 11.40
C MET A 1 19.45 55.10 11.91
N ALA A 2 18.67 54.27 11.23
CA ALA A 2 18.43 52.88 11.62
C ALA A 2 19.02 51.96 10.54
N LYS A 3 20.02 51.15 10.91
CA LYS A 3 20.69 50.17 10.04
C LYS A 3 19.81 48.92 9.85
N LYS A 4 19.39 48.66 8.62
CA LYS A 4 18.78 47.43 8.18
C LYS A 4 19.82 46.28 8.15
N ALA A 5 19.63 45.25 8.96
CA ALA A 5 20.41 44.01 8.89
C ALA A 5 19.74 43.03 7.91
N SER A 6 20.45 42.78 6.82
CA SER A 6 20.10 41.77 5.82
C SER A 6 20.47 40.38 6.35
N ARG A 7 19.46 39.51 6.59
CA ARG A 7 19.67 38.09 6.93
C ARG A 7 19.67 37.26 5.64
N SER A 8 20.84 36.87 5.19
CA SER A 8 21.05 35.91 4.13
C SER A 8 20.54 34.52 4.55
N ARG A 9 19.50 34.03 3.86
CA ARG A 9 19.04 32.64 3.97
C ARG A 9 19.96 31.75 3.15
N LYS A 10 20.84 31.00 3.82
CA LYS A 10 21.55 29.86 3.23
C LYS A 10 20.54 28.80 2.81
N LYS A 11 20.38 28.56 1.50
CA LYS A 11 19.70 27.38 0.93
C LYS A 11 20.58 26.17 1.20
N THR A 12 20.15 25.31 2.09
CA THR A 12 20.66 23.93 2.18
C THR A 12 20.22 23.16 0.95
N LYS A 13 21.17 22.84 0.06
CA LYS A 13 21.00 21.84 -0.99
C LYS A 13 20.82 20.49 -0.31
N GLY A 14 19.62 19.90 -0.40
CA GLY A 14 19.41 18.50 -0.08
C GLY A 14 20.21 17.64 -1.06
N GLU A 15 21.21 16.93 -0.57
CA GLU A 15 21.88 15.87 -1.31
C GLU A 15 20.86 14.76 -1.52
N SER A 16 20.41 14.60 -2.77
CA SER A 16 19.73 13.37 -3.19
C SER A 16 20.78 12.26 -3.19
N ALA A 17 20.71 11.36 -2.20
CA ALA A 17 21.50 10.15 -2.22
C ALA A 17 21.20 9.40 -3.53
N LYS A 18 22.18 9.33 -4.44
CA LYS A 18 22.14 8.45 -5.61
C LYS A 18 22.07 7.02 -5.08
N THR A 19 20.88 6.42 -5.13
CA THR A 19 20.73 4.99 -4.87
C THR A 19 21.51 4.25 -5.97
N GLU A 20 22.68 3.71 -5.65
CA GLU A 20 23.41 2.83 -6.55
C GLU A 20 22.52 1.62 -6.87
N LYS A 21 22.38 1.34 -8.18
CA LYS A 21 21.62 0.16 -8.62
C LYS A 21 22.38 -1.09 -8.19
N LEU A 22 21.75 -1.94 -7.40
CA LEU A 22 22.26 -3.26 -7.02
C LEU A 22 22.61 -4.07 -8.28
N GLY A 23 23.80 -4.70 -8.27
CA GLY A 23 24.17 -5.65 -9.32
C GLY A 23 23.22 -6.86 -9.30
N ARG A 24 22.96 -7.47 -10.49
CA ARG A 24 21.99 -8.58 -10.61
C ARG A 24 22.27 -9.72 -9.63
N LYS A 25 23.52 -10.14 -9.44
CA LYS A 25 23.89 -11.20 -8.51
C LYS A 25 23.63 -10.85 -7.05
N GLU A 26 23.87 -9.60 -6.69
CA GLU A 26 23.63 -9.09 -5.34
C GLU A 26 22.13 -8.99 -5.06
N TYR A 27 21.35 -8.49 -6.02
CA TYR A 27 19.89 -8.48 -5.96
C TYR A 27 19.32 -9.89 -5.77
N GLU A 28 19.74 -10.86 -6.57
CA GLU A 28 19.27 -12.26 -6.48
C GLU A 28 19.61 -12.88 -5.11
N LYS A 29 20.79 -12.58 -4.56
CA LYS A 29 21.22 -13.05 -3.22
C LYS A 29 20.34 -12.47 -2.11
N GLU A 30 20.12 -11.14 -2.14
CA GLU A 30 19.26 -10.49 -1.13
C GLU A 30 17.79 -10.93 -1.26
N LEU A 31 17.29 -11.09 -2.48
CA LEU A 31 15.94 -11.59 -2.70
C LEU A 31 15.77 -13.02 -2.14
N ALA A 32 16.78 -13.90 -2.34
CA ALA A 32 16.74 -15.25 -1.77
C ALA A 32 16.71 -15.22 -0.23
N ARG A 33 17.47 -14.32 0.40
CA ARG A 33 17.46 -14.10 1.85
C ARG A 33 16.08 -13.64 2.33
N LEU A 34 15.50 -12.66 1.65
CA LEU A 34 14.16 -12.16 1.97
C LEU A 34 13.07 -13.21 1.80
N HIS A 35 13.17 -14.09 0.81
CA HIS A 35 12.23 -15.20 0.65
C HIS A 35 12.25 -16.16 1.86
N VAL A 36 13.41 -16.42 2.45
CA VAL A 36 13.49 -17.22 3.67
C VAL A 36 12.77 -16.54 4.83
N GLU A 37 12.97 -15.23 4.99
CA GLU A 37 12.28 -14.46 6.03
C GLU A 37 10.75 -14.40 5.80
N LEU A 38 10.30 -14.29 4.54
CA LEU A 38 8.88 -14.33 4.22
C LEU A 38 8.23 -15.69 4.55
N VAL A 39 8.95 -16.80 4.35
CA VAL A 39 8.45 -18.13 4.75
C VAL A 39 8.35 -18.24 6.28
N LYS A 40 9.33 -17.72 7.04
CA LYS A 40 9.27 -17.64 8.50
C LYS A 40 8.11 -16.78 8.98
N LEU A 41 7.94 -15.61 8.36
CA LEU A 41 6.81 -14.70 8.61
C LEU A 41 5.47 -15.40 8.39
N GLN A 42 5.32 -16.12 7.28
CA GLN A 42 4.13 -16.91 6.97
C GLN A 42 3.81 -17.90 8.11
N GLN A 43 4.80 -18.67 8.56
CA GLN A 43 4.61 -19.63 9.64
C GLN A 43 4.21 -18.94 10.95
N TRP A 44 4.82 -17.81 11.24
CA TRP A 44 4.50 -17.03 12.44
C TRP A 44 3.10 -16.43 12.39
N VAL A 45 2.67 -15.89 11.26
CA VAL A 45 1.33 -15.35 11.06
C VAL A 45 0.26 -16.43 11.27
N VAL A 46 0.48 -17.63 10.72
CA VAL A 46 -0.43 -18.78 10.92
C VAL A 46 -0.44 -19.22 12.37
N HIS A 47 0.73 -19.41 12.99
CA HIS A 47 0.86 -19.88 14.37
C HIS A 47 0.19 -18.91 15.38
N LYS A 48 0.32 -17.60 15.15
CA LYS A 48 -0.26 -16.57 16.01
C LYS A 48 -1.69 -16.19 15.64
N GLY A 49 -2.23 -16.71 14.54
CA GLY A 49 -3.55 -16.34 14.05
C GLY A 49 -3.66 -14.85 13.67
N LEU A 50 -2.56 -14.23 13.21
CA LEU A 50 -2.55 -12.81 12.89
C LEU A 50 -3.37 -12.53 11.62
N LYS A 51 -3.94 -11.34 11.55
CA LYS A 51 -4.65 -10.81 10.39
C LYS A 51 -3.82 -9.68 9.80
N VAL A 52 -3.25 -9.86 8.61
CA VAL A 52 -2.35 -8.87 8.00
C VAL A 52 -2.95 -8.37 6.70
N CYS A 53 -3.10 -7.05 6.59
CA CYS A 53 -3.54 -6.35 5.40
C CYS A 53 -2.43 -5.42 4.92
N VAL A 54 -1.94 -5.64 3.70
CA VAL A 54 -0.90 -4.83 3.08
C VAL A 54 -1.48 -4.14 1.85
N VAL A 55 -1.34 -2.83 1.79
CA VAL A 55 -1.80 -2.00 0.67
C VAL A 55 -0.61 -1.47 -0.11
N PHE A 56 -0.61 -1.70 -1.42
CA PHE A 56 0.38 -1.16 -2.35
C PHE A 56 -0.27 -0.09 -3.23
N GLU A 57 0.18 1.13 -3.07
CA GLU A 57 -0.24 2.30 -3.84
C GLU A 57 0.95 2.93 -4.59
N GLY A 58 0.67 3.87 -5.48
CA GLY A 58 1.66 4.58 -6.28
C GLY A 58 1.28 4.65 -7.75
N ARG A 59 2.04 5.44 -8.52
CA ARG A 59 1.79 5.65 -9.96
C ARG A 59 1.88 4.37 -10.77
N ASP A 60 1.32 4.39 -11.96
CA ASP A 60 1.53 3.33 -12.95
C ASP A 60 3.02 3.28 -13.32
N GLY A 61 3.55 2.06 -13.45
CA GLY A 61 4.98 1.88 -13.66
C GLY A 61 5.85 1.92 -12.40
N ALA A 62 5.33 2.31 -11.23
CA ALA A 62 6.11 2.36 -9.97
C ALA A 62 6.56 1.00 -9.41
N GLY A 63 6.28 -0.10 -10.11
CA GLY A 63 6.77 -1.43 -9.74
C GLY A 63 5.88 -2.22 -8.77
N LYS A 64 4.66 -1.79 -8.48
CA LYS A 64 3.73 -2.48 -7.56
C LYS A 64 3.58 -3.96 -7.88
N GLY A 65 3.17 -4.30 -9.10
CA GLY A 65 2.98 -5.68 -9.52
C GLY A 65 4.26 -6.52 -9.47
N GLY A 66 5.42 -5.92 -9.81
CA GLY A 66 6.73 -6.57 -9.68
C GLY A 66 7.08 -6.89 -8.22
N THR A 67 6.84 -5.94 -7.31
CA THR A 67 7.05 -6.12 -5.87
C THR A 67 6.14 -7.20 -5.29
N ILE A 68 4.84 -7.17 -5.60
CA ILE A 68 3.87 -8.18 -5.15
C ILE A 68 4.27 -9.57 -5.68
N LYS A 69 4.66 -9.66 -6.95
CA LYS A 69 5.15 -10.92 -7.55
C LYS A 69 6.41 -11.43 -6.85
N ALA A 70 7.36 -10.56 -6.53
CA ALA A 70 8.56 -10.95 -5.80
C ALA A 70 8.24 -11.45 -4.38
N ILE A 71 7.35 -10.79 -3.65
CA ILE A 71 6.89 -11.21 -2.31
C ILE A 71 6.21 -12.58 -2.37
N THR A 72 5.34 -12.80 -3.36
CA THR A 72 4.51 -14.02 -3.43
C THR A 72 5.21 -15.22 -4.07
N ALA A 73 6.40 -15.05 -4.65
CA ALA A 73 7.09 -16.07 -5.46
C ALA A 73 7.41 -17.37 -4.71
N ARG A 74 7.60 -17.33 -3.40
CA ARG A 74 8.05 -18.48 -2.61
C ARG A 74 7.21 -18.77 -1.36
N VAL A 75 6.05 -18.11 -1.23
CA VAL A 75 5.12 -18.29 -0.10
C VAL A 75 3.84 -18.99 -0.56
N SER A 76 3.06 -19.50 0.40
CA SER A 76 1.81 -20.19 0.09
C SER A 76 0.71 -19.22 -0.37
N PRO A 77 0.09 -19.44 -1.54
CA PRO A 77 -1.02 -18.61 -2.01
C PRO A 77 -2.31 -18.80 -1.18
N ARG A 78 -2.34 -19.78 -0.30
CA ARG A 78 -3.45 -19.95 0.66
C ARG A 78 -3.39 -18.93 1.79
N ILE A 79 -2.17 -18.48 2.13
CA ILE A 79 -1.91 -17.55 3.22
C ILE A 79 -1.68 -16.14 2.67
N PHE A 80 -0.80 -15.99 1.68
CA PHE A 80 -0.58 -14.74 0.95
C PHE A 80 -1.54 -14.67 -0.24
N ARG A 81 -2.58 -13.87 -0.12
CA ARG A 81 -3.56 -13.68 -1.19
C ARG A 81 -3.50 -12.27 -1.77
N VAL A 82 -3.29 -12.20 -3.07
CA VAL A 82 -3.33 -10.94 -3.80
C VAL A 82 -4.78 -10.57 -4.10
N VAL A 83 -5.13 -9.32 -3.84
CA VAL A 83 -6.43 -8.72 -4.13
C VAL A 83 -6.21 -7.59 -5.12
N ALA A 84 -6.62 -7.80 -6.36
CA ALA A 84 -6.64 -6.79 -7.41
C ALA A 84 -8.08 -6.69 -7.93
N LEU A 85 -8.82 -5.68 -7.52
CA LEU A 85 -10.21 -5.54 -7.91
C LEU A 85 -10.33 -4.88 -9.29
N PRO A 86 -11.17 -5.41 -10.18
CA PRO A 86 -11.49 -4.78 -11.46
C PRO A 86 -12.29 -3.49 -11.24
N ALA A 87 -12.64 -2.81 -12.33
CA ALA A 87 -13.60 -1.71 -12.28
C ALA A 87 -14.89 -2.14 -11.56
N PRO A 88 -15.52 -1.25 -10.77
CA PRO A 88 -16.74 -1.60 -10.03
C PRO A 88 -17.88 -1.93 -11.00
N THR A 89 -18.67 -2.95 -10.65
CA THR A 89 -19.93 -3.26 -11.34
C THR A 89 -20.97 -2.18 -11.04
N GLU A 90 -22.08 -2.13 -11.81
CA GLU A 90 -23.18 -1.17 -11.56
C GLU A 90 -23.78 -1.37 -10.15
N GLN A 91 -23.85 -2.62 -9.69
CA GLN A 91 -24.29 -2.91 -8.34
C GLN A 91 -23.31 -2.33 -7.30
N GLU A 92 -22.01 -2.53 -7.47
CA GLU A 92 -20.99 -2.01 -6.56
C GLU A 92 -20.94 -0.48 -6.53
N LYS A 93 -21.25 0.19 -7.65
CA LYS A 93 -21.37 1.66 -7.72
C LYS A 93 -22.51 2.21 -6.87
N SER A 94 -23.58 1.43 -6.71
CA SER A 94 -24.74 1.80 -5.89
C SER A 94 -24.57 1.51 -4.39
N GLN A 95 -23.50 0.79 -4.00
CA GLN A 95 -23.21 0.40 -2.64
C GLN A 95 -22.29 1.41 -1.93
N MET A 96 -22.17 1.28 -0.62
CA MET A 96 -21.12 1.99 0.11
C MET A 96 -19.74 1.66 -0.50
N TYR A 97 -18.97 2.67 -0.85
CA TYR A 97 -17.72 2.51 -1.61
C TYR A 97 -16.77 1.44 -1.06
N LEU A 98 -16.58 1.42 0.27
CA LEU A 98 -15.69 0.48 0.93
C LEU A 98 -16.22 -0.96 0.97
N GLN A 99 -17.52 -1.19 0.73
CA GLN A 99 -18.15 -2.50 0.85
C GLN A 99 -17.50 -3.56 -0.05
N ARG A 100 -17.06 -3.18 -1.27
CA ARG A 100 -16.38 -4.08 -2.18
C ARG A 100 -15.00 -4.56 -1.68
N TYR A 101 -14.36 -3.82 -0.78
CA TYR A 101 -13.06 -4.15 -0.19
C TYR A 101 -13.18 -4.98 1.08
N VAL A 102 -14.19 -4.71 1.90
CA VAL A 102 -14.38 -5.33 3.23
C VAL A 102 -14.41 -6.87 3.15
N LYS A 103 -15.08 -7.43 2.16
CA LYS A 103 -15.16 -8.89 1.94
C LYS A 103 -13.81 -9.57 1.71
N HIS A 104 -12.77 -8.79 1.41
CA HIS A 104 -11.42 -9.28 1.15
C HIS A 104 -10.47 -9.08 2.32
N PHE A 105 -10.92 -8.54 3.44
CA PHE A 105 -10.07 -8.37 4.62
C PHE A 105 -9.60 -9.72 5.16
N PRO A 106 -8.42 -9.77 5.79
CA PRO A 106 -7.83 -11.04 6.23
C PRO A 106 -8.59 -11.66 7.40
N SER A 107 -8.71 -12.98 7.36
CA SER A 107 -9.06 -13.81 8.52
C SER A 107 -7.79 -14.16 9.32
N ALA A 108 -7.96 -14.80 10.48
CA ALA A 108 -6.83 -15.26 11.30
C ALA A 108 -5.90 -16.18 10.50
N GLY A 109 -4.59 -15.90 10.52
CA GLY A 109 -3.58 -16.64 9.79
C GLY A 109 -3.43 -16.26 8.32
N GLU A 110 -4.06 -15.15 7.88
CA GLU A 110 -4.00 -14.70 6.49
C GLU A 110 -3.26 -13.37 6.31
N ILE A 111 -2.62 -13.23 5.14
CA ILE A 111 -2.00 -12.00 4.66
C ILE A 111 -2.67 -11.62 3.34
N ARG A 112 -3.30 -10.46 3.29
CA ARG A 112 -3.93 -9.90 2.09
C ARG A 112 -3.05 -8.79 1.52
N LEU A 113 -2.68 -8.92 0.26
CA LEU A 113 -1.87 -7.96 -0.48
C LEU A 113 -2.78 -7.26 -1.49
N PHE A 114 -3.12 -6.01 -1.25
CA PHE A 114 -3.93 -5.22 -2.16
C PHE A 114 -3.04 -4.56 -3.21
N ASP A 115 -3.20 -4.93 -4.48
CA ASP A 115 -2.64 -4.20 -5.63
C ASP A 115 -3.63 -3.11 -6.02
N ARG A 116 -3.36 -1.90 -5.54
CA ARG A 116 -4.30 -0.80 -5.39
C ARG A 116 -5.42 -1.13 -4.38
N SER A 117 -6.01 -0.12 -3.81
CA SER A 117 -6.99 -0.29 -2.74
C SER A 117 -8.13 0.73 -2.85
N TRP A 118 -8.81 0.93 -1.72
CA TRP A 118 -9.81 1.98 -1.55
C TRP A 118 -9.25 3.38 -1.80
N TYR A 119 -7.95 3.59 -1.73
CA TYR A 119 -7.32 4.87 -2.07
C TYR A 119 -7.44 5.25 -3.55
N ASN A 120 -7.89 4.35 -4.43
CA ASN A 120 -8.29 4.70 -5.80
C ASN A 120 -9.27 5.86 -5.84
N ARG A 121 -10.20 5.99 -4.87
CA ARG A 121 -11.16 7.09 -4.78
C ARG A 121 -10.48 8.45 -4.67
N ALA A 122 -9.47 8.57 -3.81
CA ALA A 122 -8.71 9.81 -3.64
C ALA A 122 -7.63 10.03 -4.72
N GLY A 123 -7.27 8.97 -5.45
CA GLY A 123 -6.22 8.98 -6.48
C GLY A 123 -6.80 8.94 -7.89
N VAL A 124 -6.70 7.77 -8.52
CA VAL A 124 -7.01 7.60 -9.94
C VAL A 124 -8.47 7.93 -10.28
N GLU A 125 -9.42 7.60 -9.42
CA GLU A 125 -10.85 7.87 -9.71
C GLU A 125 -11.13 9.37 -9.72
N ARG A 126 -10.58 10.14 -8.77
CA ARG A 126 -10.68 11.60 -8.72
C ARG A 126 -10.02 12.25 -9.95
N VAL A 127 -8.79 11.85 -10.27
CA VAL A 127 -8.01 12.43 -11.38
C VAL A 127 -8.65 12.13 -12.74
N MET A 128 -9.22 10.94 -12.91
CA MET A 128 -9.86 10.51 -14.17
C MET A 128 -11.34 10.91 -14.26
N GLY A 129 -11.90 11.56 -13.24
CA GLY A 129 -13.31 11.95 -13.21
C GLY A 129 -14.28 10.77 -13.10
N PHE A 130 -13.84 9.64 -12.51
CA PHE A 130 -14.69 8.47 -12.25
C PHE A 130 -15.51 8.60 -10.97
N CYS A 131 -15.25 9.61 -10.16
CA CYS A 131 -16.04 10.03 -9.02
C CYS A 131 -16.15 11.55 -9.00
N THR A 132 -17.15 12.07 -8.28
CA THR A 132 -17.28 13.51 -8.04
C THR A 132 -16.27 13.97 -6.98
N GLU A 133 -16.04 15.27 -6.89
CA GLU A 133 -15.20 15.86 -5.85
C GLU A 133 -15.77 15.59 -4.46
N ASP A 134 -17.09 15.76 -4.30
CA ASP A 134 -17.80 15.49 -3.05
C ASP A 134 -17.64 14.04 -2.59
N GLU A 135 -17.69 13.08 -3.51
CA GLU A 135 -17.46 11.67 -3.19
C GLU A 135 -16.01 11.41 -2.75
N ALA A 136 -15.03 12.08 -3.35
CA ALA A 136 -13.63 11.96 -2.98
C ALA A 136 -13.36 12.58 -1.60
N GLU A 137 -13.92 13.75 -1.31
CA GLU A 137 -13.81 14.39 0.02
C GLU A 137 -14.50 13.56 1.10
N HIS A 138 -15.72 13.09 0.84
CA HIS A 138 -16.45 12.20 1.77
C HIS A 138 -15.67 10.93 2.07
N PHE A 139 -14.98 10.38 1.07
CA PHE A 139 -14.10 9.24 1.27
C PHE A 139 -12.92 9.59 2.19
N LEU A 140 -12.25 10.74 1.97
CA LEU A 140 -11.12 11.17 2.79
C LEU A 140 -11.50 11.39 4.25
N ASP A 141 -12.72 11.87 4.52
CA ASP A 141 -13.24 12.03 5.87
C ASP A 141 -13.56 10.70 6.54
N SER A 142 -14.05 9.72 5.77
CA SER A 142 -14.52 8.44 6.30
C SER A 142 -13.43 7.38 6.41
N VAL A 143 -12.42 7.39 5.53
CA VAL A 143 -11.40 6.33 5.49
C VAL A 143 -10.60 6.18 6.80
N PRO A 144 -10.23 7.25 7.55
CA PRO A 144 -9.53 7.07 8.81
C PRO A 144 -10.36 6.32 9.86
N LEU A 145 -11.68 6.48 9.85
CA LEU A 145 -12.58 5.79 10.78
C LEU A 145 -12.63 4.29 10.45
N VAL A 146 -12.68 3.95 9.16
CA VAL A 146 -12.70 2.54 8.73
C VAL A 146 -11.36 1.86 9.03
N GLU A 147 -10.24 2.52 8.73
CA GLU A 147 -8.91 1.98 9.03
C GLU A 147 -8.69 1.83 10.54
N ARG A 148 -9.22 2.75 11.34
CA ARG A 148 -9.22 2.62 12.80
C ARG A 148 -10.00 1.38 13.23
N ALA A 149 -11.21 1.17 12.70
CA ALA A 149 -12.01 -0.01 13.01
C ALA A 149 -11.31 -1.32 12.60
N MET A 150 -10.57 -1.33 11.47
CA MET A 150 -9.74 -2.46 11.07
C MET A 150 -8.66 -2.77 12.11
N VAL A 151 -7.91 -1.75 12.54
CA VAL A 151 -6.84 -1.90 13.53
C VAL A 151 -7.40 -2.33 14.88
N ASP A 152 -8.48 -1.71 15.34
CA ASP A 152 -9.15 -2.05 16.60
C ASP A 152 -9.72 -3.48 16.59
N SER A 153 -10.05 -4.02 15.40
CA SER A 153 -10.45 -5.43 15.24
C SER A 153 -9.25 -6.41 15.24
N GLY A 154 -8.02 -5.90 15.39
CA GLY A 154 -6.78 -6.67 15.42
C GLY A 154 -6.19 -6.96 14.05
N ILE A 155 -6.56 -6.22 13.00
CA ILE A 155 -5.90 -6.27 11.70
C ILE A 155 -4.62 -5.41 11.77
N ILE A 156 -3.50 -6.00 11.39
CA ILE A 156 -2.23 -5.28 11.18
C ILE A 156 -2.31 -4.68 9.78
N LEU A 157 -2.49 -3.35 9.70
CA LEU A 157 -2.58 -2.63 8.44
C LEU A 157 -1.23 -1.99 8.09
N LEU A 158 -0.67 -2.37 6.94
CA LEU A 158 0.56 -1.81 6.37
C LEU A 158 0.24 -1.14 5.03
N LYS A 159 0.71 0.10 4.84
CA LYS A 159 0.50 0.86 3.62
C LYS A 159 1.83 1.27 3.01
N TYR A 160 2.07 0.89 1.75
CA TYR A 160 3.26 1.24 0.98
C TYR A 160 2.87 2.10 -0.20
N TRP A 161 3.50 3.27 -0.29
CA TRP A 161 3.44 4.14 -1.45
C TRP A 161 4.73 4.00 -2.24
N LEU A 162 4.64 3.51 -3.48
CA LEU A 162 5.79 3.30 -4.36
C LEU A 162 5.94 4.47 -5.33
N GLU A 163 7.14 5.04 -5.37
CA GLU A 163 7.53 6.11 -6.29
C GLU A 163 8.75 5.70 -7.13
N VAL A 164 8.85 6.23 -8.35
CA VAL A 164 9.97 6.10 -9.27
C VAL A 164 10.36 7.46 -9.84
#